data_f6a8ba5162c12dee0de173c980bb7434
#
_entry.id   f6a8ba5162c12dee0de173c980bb7434
#
_cell.length_a   1.000
_cell.length_b   1.000
_cell.length_c   1.000
_cell.angle_alpha   90.00
_cell.angle_beta   90.00
_cell.angle_gamma   90.00
#
_symmetry.space_group_name_H-M   'P 1'
#
loop_
_entity.id
_entity.type
_entity.pdbx_description
1 polymer ?
#
loop_
_entity_poly.entity_id
_entity_poly.type
_entity_poly.pdbx_seq_one_letter_code
_entity_poly.pdbx_strand_id
1 'polypeptide(L)'
;MALDRLDALETRIRDLVKLIQELKKRNASLEDDLKAARQRLAEEGDSNRRWTRERMDIKSRVEKVLGDIELLEGFEERKEVAFD
;
A
#
# COMPACT_ATOMS: atom_id res chain seq x y z
N MET A 1 -12.95 -54.14 -27.08
CA MET A 1 -12.96 -53.08 -28.11
C MET A 1 -13.87 -51.93 -27.71
N ALA A 2 -15.18 -52.09 -27.68
CA ALA A 2 -16.08 -51.01 -27.22
C ALA A 2 -15.88 -50.68 -25.72
N LEU A 3 -15.64 -51.69 -24.89
CA LEU A 3 -15.38 -51.55 -23.47
C LEU A 3 -14.07 -50.81 -23.19
N ASP A 4 -13.01 -51.03 -23.98
CA ASP A 4 -11.73 -50.35 -23.85
C ASP A 4 -11.88 -48.86 -24.16
N ARG A 5 -12.69 -48.49 -25.15
CA ARG A 5 -12.97 -47.09 -25.47
C ARG A 5 -13.80 -46.41 -24.39
N LEU A 6 -14.75 -47.13 -23.80
CA LEU A 6 -15.53 -46.61 -22.67
C LEU A 6 -14.68 -46.40 -21.44
N ASP A 7 -13.79 -47.34 -21.14
CA ASP A 7 -12.87 -47.23 -20.02
C ASP A 7 -11.87 -46.05 -20.21
N ALA A 8 -11.38 -45.88 -21.42
CA ALA A 8 -10.52 -44.75 -21.78
C ALA A 8 -11.25 -43.42 -21.63
N LEU A 9 -12.49 -43.36 -22.07
CA LEU A 9 -13.33 -42.17 -21.94
C LEU A 9 -13.64 -41.86 -20.48
N GLU A 10 -13.97 -42.88 -19.69
CA GLU A 10 -14.21 -42.74 -18.25
C GLU A 10 -12.99 -42.20 -17.52
N THR A 11 -11.81 -42.72 -17.85
CA THR A 11 -10.57 -42.25 -17.28
C THR A 11 -10.31 -40.76 -17.63
N ARG A 12 -10.55 -40.37 -18.87
CA ARG A 12 -10.43 -38.97 -19.30
C ARG A 12 -11.39 -38.06 -18.55
N ILE A 13 -12.63 -38.50 -18.35
CA ILE A 13 -13.62 -37.74 -17.58
C ILE A 13 -13.17 -37.55 -16.13
N ARG A 14 -12.67 -38.59 -15.49
CA ARG A 14 -12.13 -38.51 -14.13
C ARG A 14 -10.96 -37.53 -14.04
N ASP A 15 -10.03 -37.61 -14.99
CA ASP A 15 -8.88 -36.71 -15.05
C ASP A 15 -9.31 -35.25 -15.25
N LEU A 16 -10.30 -35.00 -16.11
CA LEU A 16 -10.85 -33.67 -16.31
C LEU A 16 -11.56 -33.15 -15.05
N VAL A 17 -12.29 -33.98 -14.36
CA VAL A 17 -12.95 -33.62 -13.10
C VAL A 17 -11.92 -33.23 -12.04
N LYS A 18 -10.83 -33.99 -11.92
CA LYS A 18 -9.72 -33.65 -11.01
C LYS A 18 -9.08 -32.32 -11.37
N LEU A 19 -8.85 -32.11 -12.66
CA LEU A 19 -8.28 -30.85 -13.15
C LEU A 19 -9.18 -29.67 -12.84
N ILE A 20 -10.49 -29.80 -13.04
CA ILE A 20 -11.45 -28.76 -12.69
C ILE A 20 -11.44 -28.47 -11.21
N GLN A 21 -11.37 -29.47 -10.35
CA GLN A 21 -11.30 -29.31 -8.91
C GLN A 21 -10.02 -28.57 -8.49
N GLU A 22 -8.88 -28.92 -9.09
CA GLU A 22 -7.61 -28.23 -8.84
C GLU A 22 -7.67 -26.77 -9.30
N LEU A 23 -8.24 -26.50 -10.47
CA LEU A 23 -8.40 -25.14 -10.98
C LEU A 23 -9.31 -24.31 -10.07
N LYS A 24 -10.40 -24.88 -9.58
CA LYS A 24 -11.27 -24.20 -8.61
C LYS A 24 -10.54 -23.83 -7.32
N LYS A 25 -9.72 -24.74 -6.80
CA LYS A 25 -8.91 -24.49 -5.62
C LYS A 25 -7.90 -23.36 -5.85
N ARG A 26 -7.21 -23.41 -6.99
CA ARG A 26 -6.24 -22.37 -7.37
C ARG A 26 -6.92 -21.01 -7.55
N ASN A 27 -8.10 -20.98 -8.17
CA ASN A 27 -8.87 -19.76 -8.32
C ASN A 27 -9.27 -19.17 -6.98
N ALA A 28 -9.75 -19.98 -6.06
CA ALA A 28 -10.11 -19.54 -4.71
C ALA A 28 -8.89 -18.99 -3.96
N SER A 29 -7.75 -19.68 -4.07
CA SER A 29 -6.48 -19.24 -3.46
C SER A 29 -5.99 -17.93 -4.07
N LEU A 30 -6.07 -17.78 -5.38
CA LEU A 30 -5.68 -16.54 -6.08
C LEU A 30 -6.61 -15.36 -5.73
N GLU A 31 -7.90 -15.61 -5.57
CA GLU A 31 -8.84 -14.58 -5.12
C GLU A 31 -8.52 -14.11 -3.70
N ASP A 32 -8.19 -15.02 -2.80
CA ASP A 32 -7.78 -14.70 -1.44
C ASP A 32 -6.47 -13.90 -1.42
N ASP A 33 -5.49 -14.32 -2.20
CA ASP A 33 -4.21 -13.61 -2.34
C ASP A 33 -4.41 -12.21 -2.90
N LEU A 34 -5.26 -12.07 -3.90
CA LEU A 34 -5.58 -10.78 -4.50
C LEU A 34 -6.26 -9.85 -3.48
N LYS A 35 -7.20 -10.37 -2.73
CA LYS A 35 -7.90 -9.63 -1.67
C LYS A 35 -6.91 -9.15 -0.61
N ALA A 36 -6.02 -10.02 -0.16
CA ALA A 36 -4.98 -9.68 0.81
C ALA A 36 -4.02 -8.63 0.28
N ALA A 37 -3.61 -8.74 -0.98
CA ALA A 37 -2.73 -7.77 -1.63
C ALA A 37 -3.39 -6.40 -1.76
N ARG A 38 -4.65 -6.36 -2.13
CA ARG A 38 -5.43 -5.10 -2.22
C ARG A 38 -5.57 -4.42 -0.86
N GLN A 39 -5.78 -5.22 0.18
CA GLN A 39 -5.88 -4.72 1.55
C GLN A 39 -4.56 -4.10 2.01
N ARG A 40 -3.43 -4.76 1.75
CA ARG A 40 -2.09 -4.22 2.05
C ARG A 40 -1.82 -2.92 1.30
N LEU A 41 -2.17 -2.87 0.02
CA LEU A 41 -2.02 -1.65 -0.77
C LEU A 41 -2.83 -0.48 -0.20
N ALA A 42 -4.06 -0.74 0.22
CA ALA A 42 -4.89 0.27 0.86
C ALA A 42 -4.28 0.78 2.17
N GLU A 43 -3.77 -0.12 3.02
CA GLU A 43 -3.11 0.20 4.28
C GLU A 43 -1.83 1.01 4.06
N GLU A 44 -0.99 0.60 3.11
CA GLU A 44 0.23 1.32 2.75
C GLU A 44 -0.08 2.71 2.17
N GLY A 45 -1.12 2.82 1.36
CA GLY A 45 -1.59 4.09 0.84
C GLY A 45 -2.02 5.05 1.94
N ASP A 46 -2.78 4.56 2.93
CA ASP A 46 -3.20 5.34 4.08
C ASP A 46 -2.01 5.75 4.95
N SER A 47 -1.08 4.84 5.18
CA SER A 47 0.15 5.11 5.92
C SER A 47 0.99 6.18 5.23
N ASN A 48 1.16 6.10 3.91
CA ASN A 48 1.90 7.08 3.13
C ASN A 48 1.24 8.47 3.17
N ARG A 49 -0.08 8.53 3.14
CA ARG A 49 -0.82 9.80 3.26
C ARG A 49 -0.61 10.44 4.63
N ARG A 50 -0.63 9.64 5.70
CA ARG A 50 -0.34 10.12 7.06
C ARG A 50 1.08 10.67 7.15
N TRP A 51 2.05 9.94 6.63
CA TRP A 51 3.45 10.37 6.58
C TRP A 51 3.62 11.70 5.85
N THR A 52 2.96 11.84 4.71
CA THR A 52 3.00 13.07 3.92
C THR A 52 2.42 14.24 4.70
N ARG A 53 1.28 14.04 5.37
CA ARG A 53 0.65 15.07 6.21
C ARG A 53 1.52 15.46 7.39
N GLU A 54 2.11 14.50 8.08
CA GLU A 54 3.01 14.74 9.20
C GLU A 54 4.25 15.51 8.77
N ARG A 55 4.84 15.14 7.65
CA ARG A 55 5.98 15.86 7.06
C ARG A 55 5.64 17.31 6.74
N MET A 56 4.50 17.55 6.13
CA MET A 56 4.04 18.90 5.81
C MET A 56 3.78 19.72 7.07
N ASP A 57 3.19 19.11 8.08
CA ASP A 57 2.94 19.76 9.37
C ASP A 57 4.25 20.15 10.07
N ILE A 58 5.19 19.24 10.13
CA ILE A 58 6.52 19.47 10.71
C ILE A 58 7.25 20.58 9.95
N LYS A 59 7.23 20.52 8.63
CA LYS A 59 7.85 21.54 7.76
C LYS A 59 7.26 22.91 8.03
N SER A 60 5.96 23.01 8.10
CA SER A 60 5.24 24.25 8.39
C SER A 60 5.62 24.83 9.77
N ARG A 61 5.70 23.97 10.79
CA ARG A 61 6.14 24.37 12.14
C ARG A 61 7.57 24.85 12.18
N VAL A 62 8.47 24.15 11.50
CA VAL A 62 9.88 24.55 11.40
C VAL A 62 10.01 25.90 10.70
N GLU A 63 9.33 26.11 9.61
CA GLU A 63 9.33 27.39 8.88
C GLU A 63 8.81 28.53 9.75
N LYS A 64 7.76 28.28 10.51
CA LYS A 64 7.21 29.25 11.45
C LYS A 64 8.21 29.64 12.54
N VAL A 65 8.86 28.66 13.15
CA VAL A 65 9.88 28.89 14.18
C VAL A 65 11.07 29.66 13.61
N LEU A 66 11.53 29.29 12.42
CA LEU A 66 12.61 30.02 11.73
C LEU A 66 12.22 31.48 11.46
N GLY A 67 10.99 31.70 11.00
CA GLY A 67 10.46 33.05 10.80
C GLY A 67 10.42 33.88 12.08
N ASP A 68 9.99 33.26 13.19
CA ASP A 68 9.96 33.89 14.51
C ASP A 68 11.38 34.24 15.00
N ILE A 69 12.33 33.35 14.77
CA ILE A 69 13.76 33.59 15.13
C ILE A 69 14.32 34.74 14.30
N GLU A 70 14.06 34.79 13.01
CA GLU A 70 14.49 35.89 12.14
C GLU A 70 13.92 37.23 12.56
N LEU A 71 12.63 37.24 12.96
CA LEU A 71 11.99 38.42 13.50
C LEU A 71 12.67 38.90 14.81
N LEU A 72 13.00 38.01 15.72
CA LEU A 72 13.67 38.31 16.95
C LEU A 72 15.09 38.85 16.72
N GLU A 73 15.83 38.24 15.80
CA GLU A 73 17.15 38.71 15.41
C GLU A 73 17.11 40.12 14.83
N GLY A 74 16.19 40.38 13.92
CA GLY A 74 15.96 41.69 13.34
C GLY A 74 15.56 42.75 14.40
N PHE A 75 14.75 42.33 15.38
CA PHE A 75 14.35 43.19 16.48
C PHE A 75 15.52 43.53 17.41
N GLU A 76 16.38 42.59 17.75
CA GLU A 76 17.59 42.80 18.53
C GLU A 76 18.58 43.73 17.82
N GLU A 77 18.80 43.52 16.52
CA GLU A 77 19.66 44.41 15.70
C GLU A 77 19.16 45.85 15.70
N ARG A 78 17.87 46.09 15.58
CA ARG A 78 17.25 47.41 15.66
C ARG A 78 17.43 48.03 17.04
N LYS A 79 17.32 47.23 18.08
CA LYS A 79 17.50 47.64 19.46
C LYS A 79 18.93 48.07 19.74
N GLU A 80 19.93 47.34 19.25
CA GLU A 80 21.34 47.67 19.34
C GLU A 80 21.64 48.97 18.62
N VAL A 81 21.16 49.17 17.40
CA VAL A 81 21.31 50.38 16.61
C VAL A 81 20.66 51.58 17.29
N ALA A 82 19.52 51.41 17.96
CA ALA A 82 18.80 52.46 18.67
C ALA A 82 19.55 52.96 19.92
N PHE A 83 20.44 52.17 20.48
CA PHE A 83 21.25 52.54 21.69
C PHE A 83 22.61 53.15 21.37
N ASP A 84 23.03 53.03 20.13
CA ASP A 84 24.25 53.68 19.65
C ASP A 84 23.95 55.12 19.23
#